data_9e7a9ac9fc5333834baac1c477d9673d
#
_entry.id   9e7a9ac9fc5333834baac1c477d9673d
#
_cell.length_a   1.000
_cell.length_b   1.000
_cell.length_c   1.000
_cell.angle_alpha   90.00
_cell.angle_beta   90.00
_cell.angle_gamma   90.00
#
_symmetry.space_group_name_H-M   'P 1'
#
loop_
_entity.id
_entity.type
_entity.pdbx_description
1 polymer ?
#
loop_
_entity_poly.entity_id
_entity_poly.type
_entity_poly.pdbx_seq_one_letter_code
_entity_poly.pdbx_strand_id
1 'polypeptide(L)'
;PSGLREKDVVLSIALALRDRLNARPGMRAMLTRDADFFVPLQERVRKARRVQADLFVSIHADAFINPQARGASVFALSDGGASSTAARWLADKENAADLVGGINVKNRHADVMRTLLDMSTTAQIKDSLRIGREVLGRIGKVGKLHKAQVEQAGFAVLKAPDIPSILVETAFISNPEEERKLRDREYRTQLVDALEEGIARY
;
A
#
# COMPACT_ATOMS: atom_id res chain seq x y z
N PRO A 1 -21.59 4.24 10.06
CA PRO A 1 -20.32 5.01 10.10
C PRO A 1 -19.95 5.28 11.53
N SER A 2 -18.98 4.56 12.02
CA SER A 2 -18.52 4.62 13.42
C SER A 2 -17.52 5.74 13.68
N GLY A 3 -17.16 6.52 12.65
CA GLY A 3 -16.14 7.56 12.73
C GLY A 3 -14.70 7.07 12.64
N LEU A 4 -14.46 5.79 12.35
CA LEU A 4 -13.11 5.28 12.07
C LEU A 4 -12.61 5.87 10.74
N ARG A 5 -11.44 6.49 10.76
CA ARG A 5 -10.83 7.07 9.56
C ARG A 5 -9.67 6.21 9.11
N GLU A 6 -9.58 5.97 7.81
CA GLU A 6 -8.49 5.21 7.21
C GLU A 6 -7.11 5.72 7.66
N LYS A 7 -6.88 7.03 7.55
CA LYS A 7 -5.59 7.65 7.88
C LYS A 7 -5.08 7.34 9.30
N ASP A 8 -5.99 7.16 10.27
CA ASP A 8 -5.64 6.87 11.67
C ASP A 8 -5.29 5.38 11.84
N VAL A 9 -6.08 4.50 11.21
CA VAL A 9 -5.85 3.05 11.26
C VAL A 9 -4.55 2.68 10.58
N VAL A 10 -4.33 3.15 9.34
CA VAL A 10 -3.11 2.80 8.59
C VAL A 10 -1.86 3.37 9.23
N LEU A 11 -1.94 4.55 9.86
CA LEU A 11 -0.84 5.11 10.65
C LEU A 11 -0.51 4.22 11.86
N SER A 12 -1.53 3.76 12.58
CA SER A 12 -1.34 2.85 13.73
C SER A 12 -0.69 1.53 13.31
N ILE A 13 -1.13 0.95 12.20
CA ILE A 13 -0.54 -0.28 11.64
C ILE A 13 0.90 -0.03 11.20
N ALA A 14 1.17 1.06 10.50
CA ALA A 14 2.49 1.39 9.98
C ALA A 14 3.51 1.65 11.11
N LEU A 15 3.10 2.35 12.18
CA LEU A 15 3.95 2.57 13.36
C LEU A 15 4.32 1.24 14.04
N ALA A 16 3.34 0.36 14.27
CA ALA A 16 3.58 -0.94 14.87
C ALA A 16 4.47 -1.83 13.99
N LEU A 17 4.23 -1.83 12.66
CA LEU A 17 5.04 -2.58 11.71
C LEU A 17 6.49 -2.07 11.68
N ARG A 18 6.70 -0.75 11.65
CA ARG A 18 8.04 -0.15 11.76
C ARG A 18 8.79 -0.65 12.99
N ASP A 19 8.14 -0.64 14.15
CA ASP A 19 8.78 -1.03 15.40
C ASP A 19 9.13 -2.52 15.39
N ARG A 20 8.28 -3.38 14.83
CA ARG A 20 8.56 -4.81 14.65
C ARG A 20 9.73 -5.06 13.70
N LEU A 21 9.73 -4.41 12.55
CA LEU A 21 10.83 -4.56 11.58
C LEU A 21 12.16 -4.04 12.14
N ASN A 22 12.15 -2.91 12.86
CA ASN A 22 13.35 -2.37 13.49
C ASN A 22 13.88 -3.23 14.66
N ALA A 23 13.06 -4.08 15.26
CA ALA A 23 13.48 -5.04 16.24
C ALA A 23 14.20 -6.27 15.64
N ARG A 24 14.10 -6.46 14.31
CA ARG A 24 14.80 -7.55 13.62
C ARG A 24 16.24 -7.17 13.24
N PRO A 25 17.22 -8.07 13.51
CA PRO A 25 18.58 -7.87 13.02
C PRO A 25 18.63 -7.71 11.49
N GLY A 26 19.37 -6.71 11.04
CA GLY A 26 19.57 -6.46 9.59
C GLY A 26 18.42 -5.72 8.90
N MET A 27 17.34 -5.38 9.62
CA MET A 27 16.22 -4.61 9.06
C MET A 27 16.18 -3.19 9.61
N ARG A 28 15.81 -2.24 8.74
CA ARG A 28 15.57 -0.85 9.11
C ARG A 28 14.32 -0.34 8.37
N ALA A 29 13.29 0.00 9.10
CA ALA A 29 12.07 0.56 8.56
C ALA A 29 11.95 2.06 8.87
N MET A 30 11.52 2.81 7.86
CA MET A 30 11.21 4.24 7.95
C MET A 30 9.82 4.50 7.42
N LEU A 31 9.14 5.53 7.94
CA LEU A 31 7.81 5.92 7.51
C LEU A 31 7.88 7.17 6.63
N THR A 32 6.98 7.27 5.65
CA THR A 32 6.79 8.49 4.87
C THR A 32 6.12 9.59 5.69
N ARG A 33 5.30 9.20 6.68
CA ARG A 33 4.74 10.07 7.73
C ARG A 33 4.65 9.30 9.05
N ASP A 34 4.82 9.97 10.16
CA ASP A 34 4.74 9.44 11.52
C ASP A 34 3.68 10.13 12.39
N ALA A 35 2.94 11.07 11.80
CA ALA A 35 1.85 11.82 12.42
C ALA A 35 0.74 12.10 11.40
N ASP A 36 -0.31 12.82 11.83
CA ASP A 36 -1.44 13.21 10.97
C ASP A 36 -1.10 14.44 10.11
N PHE A 37 -0.35 14.23 9.06
CA PHE A 37 -0.11 15.22 8.00
C PHE A 37 -0.11 14.55 6.62
N PHE A 38 -0.43 15.33 5.60
CA PHE A 38 -0.46 14.84 4.22
C PHE A 38 0.94 14.85 3.60
N VAL A 39 1.27 13.78 2.89
CA VAL A 39 2.49 13.66 2.08
C VAL A 39 2.08 13.37 0.64
N PRO A 40 2.39 14.25 -0.32
CA PRO A 40 2.11 14.01 -1.73
C PRO A 40 2.68 12.69 -2.25
N LEU A 41 2.01 12.04 -3.20
CA LEU A 41 2.40 10.73 -3.70
C LEU A 41 3.84 10.69 -4.19
N GLN A 42 4.27 11.71 -4.95
CA GLN A 42 5.64 11.82 -5.42
C GLN A 42 6.66 12.00 -4.28
N GLU A 43 6.29 12.72 -3.22
CA GLU A 43 7.19 12.88 -2.07
C GLU A 43 7.37 11.58 -1.29
N ARG A 44 6.36 10.70 -1.27
CA ARG A 44 6.51 9.35 -0.69
C ARG A 44 7.58 8.56 -1.44
N VAL A 45 7.51 8.55 -2.77
CA VAL A 45 8.51 7.90 -3.64
C VAL A 45 9.89 8.54 -3.46
N ARG A 46 9.97 9.89 -3.45
CA ARG A 46 11.24 10.60 -3.24
C ARG A 46 11.88 10.29 -1.89
N LYS A 47 11.08 10.21 -0.82
CA LYS A 47 11.57 9.81 0.51
C LYS A 47 12.17 8.41 0.50
N ALA A 48 11.50 7.43 -0.13
CA ALA A 48 12.00 6.07 -0.25
C ALA A 48 13.33 6.03 -1.03
N ARG A 49 13.42 6.74 -2.16
CA ARG A 49 14.66 6.81 -2.96
C ARG A 49 15.80 7.52 -2.24
N ARG A 50 15.51 8.59 -1.49
CA ARG A 50 16.53 9.34 -0.72
C ARG A 50 17.24 8.46 0.31
N VAL A 51 16.53 7.52 0.93
CA VAL A 51 17.09 6.59 1.91
C VAL A 51 17.56 5.29 1.28
N GLN A 52 17.52 5.19 -0.06
CA GLN A 52 17.90 3.99 -0.80
C GLN A 52 17.17 2.74 -0.27
N ALA A 53 15.85 2.83 -0.13
CA ALA A 53 15.06 1.73 0.39
C ALA A 53 15.11 0.52 -0.55
N ASP A 54 15.26 -0.67 0.01
CA ASP A 54 15.22 -1.94 -0.74
C ASP A 54 13.79 -2.36 -1.07
N LEU A 55 12.81 -1.83 -0.34
CA LEU A 55 11.38 -2.12 -0.51
C LEU A 55 10.55 -0.90 -0.11
N PHE A 56 9.48 -0.65 -0.86
CA PHE A 56 8.44 0.32 -0.51
C PHE A 56 7.10 -0.38 -0.30
N VAL A 57 6.44 -0.13 0.84
CA VAL A 57 5.12 -0.68 1.17
C VAL A 57 4.15 0.45 1.48
N SER A 58 3.09 0.57 0.67
CA SER A 58 1.97 1.48 0.92
C SER A 58 0.85 0.71 1.64
N ILE A 59 0.42 1.20 2.80
CA ILE A 59 -0.60 0.53 3.64
C ILE A 59 -1.88 1.34 3.58
N HIS A 60 -2.99 0.67 3.24
CA HIS A 60 -4.31 1.24 3.03
C HIS A 60 -5.41 0.46 3.76
N ALA A 61 -6.56 1.09 3.94
CA ALA A 61 -7.81 0.51 4.42
C ALA A 61 -8.99 1.28 3.80
N ASP A 62 -9.11 1.20 2.49
CA ASP A 62 -9.98 2.07 1.69
C ASP A 62 -11.48 1.83 1.92
N ALA A 63 -12.27 2.87 1.70
CA ALA A 63 -13.69 2.70 1.43
C ALA A 63 -13.85 2.29 -0.04
N PHE A 64 -14.49 1.15 -0.27
CA PHE A 64 -14.78 0.66 -1.60
C PHE A 64 -16.21 0.97 -2.03
N ILE A 65 -16.45 1.11 -3.34
CA ILE A 65 -17.76 1.43 -3.91
C ILE A 65 -18.83 0.39 -3.56
N ASN A 66 -18.44 -0.88 -3.47
CA ASN A 66 -19.32 -1.96 -3.02
C ASN A 66 -19.13 -2.19 -1.51
N PRO A 67 -20.13 -1.89 -0.65
CA PRO A 67 -20.02 -2.09 0.78
C PRO A 67 -19.95 -3.57 1.21
N GLN A 68 -20.20 -4.50 0.30
CA GLN A 68 -19.99 -5.93 0.53
C GLN A 68 -18.55 -6.38 0.29
N ALA A 69 -17.70 -5.51 -0.28
CA ALA A 69 -16.28 -5.81 -0.44
C ALA A 69 -15.63 -6.05 0.92
N ARG A 70 -14.85 -7.11 1.03
CA ARG A 70 -14.19 -7.53 2.27
C ARG A 70 -12.93 -8.31 2.00
N GLY A 71 -12.07 -8.36 3.00
CA GLY A 71 -10.80 -9.05 2.94
C GLY A 71 -9.67 -8.18 2.40
N ALA A 72 -8.45 -8.64 2.60
CA ALA A 72 -7.25 -7.94 2.18
C ALA A 72 -6.92 -8.19 0.71
N SER A 73 -6.21 -7.24 0.11
CA SER A 73 -5.59 -7.37 -1.23
C SER A 73 -4.17 -6.84 -1.21
N VAL A 74 -3.35 -7.35 -2.12
CA VAL A 74 -2.02 -6.79 -2.39
C VAL A 74 -1.91 -6.44 -3.87
N PHE A 75 -1.38 -5.26 -4.14
CA PHE A 75 -1.20 -4.74 -5.49
C PHE A 75 0.27 -4.45 -5.78
N ALA A 76 0.66 -4.67 -7.02
CA ALA A 76 1.91 -4.23 -7.62
C ALA A 76 1.64 -3.29 -8.79
N LEU A 77 2.67 -2.58 -9.24
CA LEU A 77 2.57 -1.73 -10.41
C LEU A 77 2.30 -2.56 -11.66
N SER A 78 1.52 -2.00 -12.59
CA SER A 78 1.40 -2.46 -13.98
C SER A 78 1.68 -1.30 -14.93
N ASP A 79 2.43 -1.58 -15.96
CA ASP A 79 2.64 -0.72 -17.14
C ASP A 79 1.67 -1.06 -18.28
N GLY A 80 1.11 -2.28 -18.29
CA GLY A 80 0.22 -2.81 -19.33
C GLY A 80 -1.27 -2.67 -19.06
N GLY A 81 -1.68 -2.04 -17.95
CA GLY A 81 -3.09 -1.89 -17.56
C GLY A 81 -3.45 -2.62 -16.26
N ALA A 82 -4.70 -2.48 -15.81
CA ALA A 82 -5.14 -3.09 -14.56
C ALA A 82 -5.56 -4.55 -14.75
N SER A 83 -5.23 -5.40 -13.78
CA SER A 83 -5.60 -6.82 -13.77
C SER A 83 -7.11 -7.06 -13.57
N SER A 84 -7.81 -6.07 -13.01
CA SER A 84 -9.27 -6.11 -12.81
C SER A 84 -9.86 -4.70 -12.82
N THR A 85 -11.20 -4.61 -12.99
CA THR A 85 -11.93 -3.35 -12.86
C THR A 85 -11.81 -2.76 -11.45
N ALA A 86 -11.80 -3.62 -10.43
CA ALA A 86 -11.61 -3.21 -9.04
C ALA A 86 -10.21 -2.59 -8.82
N ALA A 87 -9.16 -3.24 -9.33
CA ALA A 87 -7.80 -2.73 -9.25
C ALA A 87 -7.64 -1.39 -9.98
N ARG A 88 -8.29 -1.22 -11.15
CA ARG A 88 -8.32 0.05 -11.87
C ARG A 88 -8.96 1.16 -11.03
N TRP A 89 -10.17 0.88 -10.50
CA TRP A 89 -10.89 1.86 -9.70
C TRP A 89 -10.10 2.30 -8.47
N LEU A 90 -9.48 1.36 -7.74
CA LEU A 90 -8.63 1.68 -6.60
C LEU A 90 -7.42 2.53 -7.01
N ALA A 91 -6.76 2.19 -8.11
CA ALA A 91 -5.64 2.98 -8.59
C ALA A 91 -6.06 4.41 -8.98
N ASP A 92 -7.19 4.57 -9.66
CA ASP A 92 -7.71 5.88 -10.04
C ASP A 92 -8.05 6.72 -8.79
N LYS A 93 -8.67 6.10 -7.77
CA LYS A 93 -8.99 6.74 -6.50
C LYS A 93 -7.71 7.19 -5.77
N GLU A 94 -6.75 6.29 -5.60
CA GLU A 94 -5.49 6.59 -4.92
C GLU A 94 -4.65 7.65 -5.65
N ASN A 95 -4.64 7.59 -6.98
CA ASN A 95 -3.95 8.59 -7.80
C ASN A 95 -4.57 9.99 -7.68
N ALA A 96 -5.84 10.09 -7.30
CA ALA A 96 -6.52 11.35 -7.04
C ALA A 96 -6.24 11.92 -5.63
N ALA A 97 -5.51 11.22 -4.77
CA ALA A 97 -5.24 11.65 -3.39
C ALA A 97 -4.55 13.02 -3.29
N ASP A 98 -3.66 13.36 -4.24
CA ASP A 98 -2.99 14.65 -4.29
C ASP A 98 -3.97 15.82 -4.53
N LEU A 99 -5.06 15.60 -5.28
CA LEU A 99 -6.12 16.58 -5.49
C LEU A 99 -6.88 16.84 -4.20
N VAL A 100 -7.20 15.79 -3.45
CA VAL A 100 -7.87 15.88 -2.13
C VAL A 100 -6.96 16.58 -1.12
N GLY A 101 -5.65 16.36 -1.20
CA GLY A 101 -4.63 17.05 -0.41
C GLY A 101 -4.39 18.52 -0.76
N GLY A 102 -5.15 19.07 -1.73
CA GLY A 102 -5.04 20.48 -2.12
C GLY A 102 -3.84 20.81 -3.02
N ILE A 103 -3.20 19.80 -3.61
CA ILE A 103 -2.06 19.99 -4.51
C ILE A 103 -2.55 20.30 -5.92
N ASN A 104 -2.07 21.38 -6.48
CA ASN A 104 -2.39 21.75 -7.88
C ASN A 104 -1.57 20.88 -8.84
N VAL A 105 -2.21 19.83 -9.35
CA VAL A 105 -1.58 18.83 -10.21
C VAL A 105 -1.38 19.32 -11.65
N LYS A 106 -2.02 20.43 -12.04
CA LYS A 106 -2.11 20.85 -13.45
C LYS A 106 -0.78 21.23 -14.13
N ASN A 107 0.27 21.51 -13.39
CA ASN A 107 1.50 22.09 -13.97
C ASN A 107 2.81 21.30 -13.77
N ARG A 108 2.78 20.09 -13.19
CA ARG A 108 4.04 19.36 -12.87
C ARG A 108 4.10 17.89 -13.32
N HIS A 109 3.01 17.33 -13.84
CA HIS A 109 2.89 15.87 -13.81
C HIS A 109 3.02 15.12 -15.14
N ALA A 110 2.79 15.76 -16.29
CA ALA A 110 2.82 15.03 -17.56
C ALA A 110 4.22 14.55 -17.92
N ASP A 111 5.24 15.39 -17.77
CA ASP A 111 6.60 15.04 -18.17
C ASP A 111 7.34 14.20 -17.12
N VAL A 112 7.17 14.53 -15.82
CA VAL A 112 7.77 13.74 -14.73
C VAL A 112 7.12 12.37 -14.62
N MET A 113 5.80 12.27 -14.80
CA MET A 113 5.08 11.00 -14.82
C MET A 113 5.45 10.14 -16.02
N ARG A 114 5.64 10.72 -17.20
CA ARG A 114 6.16 9.99 -18.36
C ARG A 114 7.55 9.43 -18.11
N THR A 115 8.46 10.24 -17.62
CA THR A 115 9.84 9.81 -17.32
C THR A 115 9.87 8.71 -16.25
N LEU A 116 9.04 8.78 -15.22
CA LEU A 116 8.95 7.73 -14.19
C LEU A 116 8.28 6.45 -14.71
N LEU A 117 7.30 6.55 -15.62
CA LEU A 117 6.66 5.40 -16.27
C LEU A 117 7.64 4.64 -17.18
N ASP A 118 8.43 5.36 -17.96
CA ASP A 118 9.41 4.76 -18.86
C ASP A 118 10.59 4.09 -18.14
N MET A 119 10.80 4.39 -16.85
CA MET A 119 11.89 3.86 -16.03
C MET A 119 11.50 2.69 -15.14
N SER A 120 10.22 2.30 -15.07
CA SER A 120 9.78 1.14 -14.29
C SER A 120 10.23 -0.14 -15.00
N THR A 121 11.26 -0.77 -14.49
CA THR A 121 11.84 -1.95 -15.14
C THR A 121 10.98 -3.18 -14.89
N THR A 122 10.92 -4.09 -15.87
CA THR A 122 10.27 -5.41 -15.72
C THR A 122 10.80 -6.17 -14.50
N ALA A 123 12.08 -5.98 -14.14
CA ALA A 123 12.69 -6.59 -12.95
C ALA A 123 12.05 -6.09 -11.65
N GLN A 124 11.87 -4.76 -11.50
CA GLN A 124 11.23 -4.16 -10.33
C GLN A 124 9.80 -4.67 -10.13
N ILE A 125 9.01 -4.75 -11.22
CA ILE A 125 7.64 -5.30 -11.16
C ILE A 125 7.65 -6.77 -10.76
N LYS A 126 8.58 -7.57 -11.30
CA LYS A 126 8.74 -8.98 -10.96
C LYS A 126 9.06 -9.18 -9.48
N ASP A 127 9.96 -8.39 -8.93
CA ASP A 127 10.30 -8.44 -7.51
C ASP A 127 9.13 -7.95 -6.63
N SER A 128 8.40 -6.92 -7.05
CA SER A 128 7.16 -6.47 -6.40
C SER A 128 6.10 -7.58 -6.35
N LEU A 129 5.92 -8.33 -7.42
CA LEU A 129 5.01 -9.48 -7.46
C LEU A 129 5.48 -10.61 -6.56
N ARG A 130 6.78 -10.82 -6.42
CA ARG A 130 7.34 -11.86 -5.53
C ARG A 130 7.06 -11.52 -4.07
N ILE A 131 7.43 -10.32 -3.61
CA ILE A 131 7.16 -9.88 -2.24
C ILE A 131 5.67 -9.78 -1.96
N GLY A 132 4.89 -9.31 -2.93
CA GLY A 132 3.43 -9.24 -2.82
C GLY A 132 2.79 -10.60 -2.53
N ARG A 133 3.27 -11.67 -3.15
CA ARG A 133 2.78 -13.04 -2.89
C ARG A 133 3.12 -13.52 -1.47
N GLU A 134 4.32 -13.24 -0.97
CA GLU A 134 4.70 -13.59 0.40
C GLU A 134 3.82 -12.86 1.42
N VAL A 135 3.63 -11.55 1.25
CA VAL A 135 2.79 -10.73 2.12
C VAL A 135 1.33 -11.20 2.06
N LEU A 136 0.76 -11.37 0.86
CA LEU A 136 -0.62 -11.83 0.67
C LEU A 136 -0.85 -13.21 1.31
N GLY A 137 0.09 -14.13 1.14
CA GLY A 137 0.02 -15.47 1.72
C GLY A 137 0.03 -15.47 3.25
N ARG A 138 0.72 -14.50 3.87
CA ARG A 138 0.71 -14.33 5.33
C ARG A 138 -0.57 -13.69 5.83
N ILE A 139 -1.03 -12.64 5.19
CA ILE A 139 -2.31 -11.98 5.55
C ILE A 139 -3.47 -12.97 5.42
N GLY A 140 -3.45 -13.84 4.41
CA GLY A 140 -4.48 -14.88 4.21
C GLY A 140 -4.61 -15.90 5.35
N LYS A 141 -3.62 -15.99 6.25
CA LYS A 141 -3.70 -16.81 7.46
C LYS A 141 -4.40 -16.11 8.63
N VAL A 142 -4.46 -14.78 8.60
CA VAL A 142 -5.07 -13.95 9.64
C VAL A 142 -6.53 -13.64 9.31
N GLY A 143 -6.83 -13.40 8.03
CA GLY A 143 -8.16 -13.00 7.60
C GLY A 143 -8.49 -13.41 6.17
N LYS A 144 -9.70 -13.04 5.73
CA LYS A 144 -10.10 -13.27 4.34
C LYS A 144 -9.26 -12.44 3.38
N LEU A 145 -9.01 -13.00 2.22
CA LEU A 145 -8.47 -12.27 1.08
C LEU A 145 -9.63 -11.85 0.17
N HIS A 146 -9.56 -10.61 -0.33
CA HIS A 146 -10.48 -10.14 -1.38
C HIS A 146 -10.17 -10.83 -2.71
N LYS A 147 -8.86 -10.96 -3.00
CA LYS A 147 -8.34 -11.74 -4.12
C LYS A 147 -7.23 -12.66 -3.64
N ALA A 148 -7.22 -13.89 -4.14
CA ALA A 148 -6.21 -14.89 -3.80
C ALA A 148 -4.86 -14.65 -4.49
N GLN A 149 -4.77 -13.65 -5.37
CA GLN A 149 -3.58 -13.33 -6.14
C GLN A 149 -3.24 -11.85 -5.99
N VAL A 150 -1.96 -11.52 -6.13
CA VAL A 150 -1.52 -10.13 -6.24
C VAL A 150 -2.11 -9.53 -7.51
N GLU A 151 -2.82 -8.43 -7.38
CA GLU A 151 -3.37 -7.69 -8.51
C GLU A 151 -2.39 -6.61 -8.98
N GLN A 152 -2.64 -6.05 -10.16
CA GLN A 152 -1.78 -5.02 -10.73
C GLN A 152 -2.63 -3.88 -11.30
N ALA A 153 -2.14 -2.65 -11.11
CA ALA A 153 -2.70 -1.47 -11.76
C ALA A 153 -1.69 -0.31 -11.76
N GLY A 154 -2.07 0.80 -12.37
CA GLY A 154 -1.22 1.99 -12.55
C GLY A 154 -1.14 2.89 -11.32
N PHE A 155 -0.83 2.36 -10.13
CA PHE A 155 -0.70 3.15 -8.91
C PHE A 155 0.49 4.12 -8.96
N ALA A 156 0.22 5.41 -8.86
CA ALA A 156 1.25 6.46 -8.91
C ALA A 156 2.28 6.33 -7.77
N VAL A 157 1.83 5.92 -6.58
CA VAL A 157 2.69 5.74 -5.41
C VAL A 157 3.69 4.58 -5.55
N LEU A 158 3.43 3.63 -6.45
CA LEU A 158 4.31 2.48 -6.71
C LEU A 158 5.30 2.70 -7.86
N LYS A 159 5.32 3.91 -8.46
CA LYS A 159 6.20 4.26 -9.56
C LYS A 159 7.60 4.65 -9.08
N ALA A 160 8.26 3.74 -8.39
CA ALA A 160 9.67 3.83 -8.03
C ALA A 160 10.45 2.88 -8.96
N PRO A 161 11.19 3.38 -9.96
CA PRO A 161 11.76 2.53 -11.00
C PRO A 161 12.84 1.56 -10.51
N ASP A 162 13.44 1.89 -9.41
CA ASP A 162 14.58 1.22 -8.78
C ASP A 162 14.25 0.51 -7.45
N ILE A 163 12.98 0.57 -7.00
CA ILE A 163 12.57 0.02 -5.71
C ILE A 163 11.36 -0.90 -5.91
N PRO A 164 11.43 -2.20 -5.59
CA PRO A 164 10.25 -3.06 -5.47
C PRO A 164 9.20 -2.44 -4.56
N SER A 165 7.97 -2.36 -5.06
CA SER A 165 6.92 -1.59 -4.38
C SER A 165 5.59 -2.31 -4.41
N ILE A 166 4.92 -2.39 -3.27
CA ILE A 166 3.59 -2.99 -3.13
C ILE A 166 2.63 -2.04 -2.39
N LEU A 167 1.34 -2.16 -2.70
CA LEU A 167 0.27 -1.54 -1.94
C LEU A 167 -0.56 -2.66 -1.30
N VAL A 168 -0.80 -2.52 0.00
CA VAL A 168 -1.55 -3.48 0.81
C VAL A 168 -2.84 -2.84 1.26
N GLU A 169 -3.97 -3.30 0.72
CA GLU A 169 -5.29 -3.08 1.29
C GLU A 169 -5.50 -4.06 2.44
N THR A 170 -5.47 -3.56 3.65
CA THR A 170 -5.61 -4.40 4.85
C THR A 170 -7.04 -4.87 5.08
N ALA A 171 -8.01 -4.07 4.67
CA ALA A 171 -9.45 -4.32 4.72
C ALA A 171 -10.18 -3.18 4.00
N PHE A 172 -11.46 -3.33 3.72
CA PHE A 172 -12.31 -2.25 3.20
C PHE A 172 -13.12 -1.61 4.34
N ILE A 173 -12.75 -0.38 4.75
CA ILE A 173 -13.37 0.33 5.89
C ILE A 173 -14.86 0.63 5.68
N SER A 174 -15.36 0.61 4.43
CA SER A 174 -16.77 0.74 4.09
C SER A 174 -17.62 -0.47 4.52
N ASN A 175 -16.98 -1.62 4.78
CA ASN A 175 -17.66 -2.82 5.26
C ASN A 175 -17.72 -2.82 6.79
N PRO A 176 -18.91 -2.92 7.42
CA PRO A 176 -19.04 -2.84 8.88
C PRO A 176 -18.34 -3.98 9.64
N GLU A 177 -18.19 -5.17 9.02
CA GLU A 177 -17.46 -6.29 9.64
C GLU A 177 -15.96 -6.03 9.63
N GLU A 178 -15.45 -5.53 8.51
CA GLU A 178 -14.04 -5.19 8.36
C GLU A 178 -13.67 -3.98 9.24
N GLU A 179 -14.56 -2.98 9.33
CA GLU A 179 -14.38 -1.85 10.24
C GLU A 179 -14.27 -2.30 11.71
N ARG A 180 -15.11 -3.24 12.16
CA ARG A 180 -15.01 -3.81 13.51
C ARG A 180 -13.67 -4.51 13.75
N LYS A 181 -13.18 -5.29 12.79
CA LYS A 181 -11.87 -5.94 12.86
C LYS A 181 -10.74 -4.92 12.95
N LEU A 182 -10.78 -3.87 12.14
CA LEU A 182 -9.78 -2.80 12.19
C LEU A 182 -9.76 -2.03 13.52
N ARG A 183 -10.86 -2.03 14.28
CA ARG A 183 -10.91 -1.50 15.64
C ARG A 183 -10.35 -2.44 16.69
N ASP A 184 -10.40 -3.75 16.42
CA ASP A 184 -9.87 -4.76 17.33
C ASP A 184 -8.33 -4.70 17.35
N ARG A 185 -7.79 -4.52 18.54
CA ARG A 185 -6.34 -4.44 18.76
C ARG A 185 -5.65 -5.77 18.47
N GLU A 186 -6.28 -6.88 18.84
CA GLU A 186 -5.71 -8.21 18.62
C GLU A 186 -5.62 -8.52 17.12
N TYR A 187 -6.68 -8.25 16.38
CA TYR A 187 -6.67 -8.41 14.92
C TYR A 187 -5.58 -7.55 14.25
N ARG A 188 -5.45 -6.27 14.65
CA ARG A 188 -4.37 -5.42 14.12
C ARG A 188 -2.98 -5.96 14.45
N THR A 189 -2.80 -6.53 15.65
CA THR A 189 -1.51 -7.14 16.02
C THR A 189 -1.20 -8.33 15.12
N GLN A 190 -2.16 -9.23 14.92
CA GLN A 190 -2.02 -10.39 14.02
C GLN A 190 -1.73 -9.95 12.57
N LEU A 191 -2.37 -8.88 12.11
CA LEU A 191 -2.13 -8.32 10.79
C LEU A 191 -0.71 -7.75 10.66
N VAL A 192 -0.23 -7.03 11.67
CA VAL A 192 1.14 -6.49 11.72
C VAL A 192 2.16 -7.63 11.73
N ASP A 193 1.94 -8.69 12.50
CA ASP A 193 2.80 -9.87 12.52
C ASP A 193 2.84 -10.56 11.14
N ALA A 194 1.70 -10.67 10.47
CA ALA A 194 1.64 -11.24 9.12
C ALA A 194 2.38 -10.38 8.08
N LEU A 195 2.24 -9.06 8.15
CA LEU A 195 2.97 -8.12 7.30
C LEU A 195 4.50 -8.24 7.53
N GLU A 196 4.91 -8.22 8.79
CA GLU A 196 6.31 -8.34 9.19
C GLU A 196 6.92 -9.66 8.71
N GLU A 197 6.24 -10.80 8.94
CA GLU A 197 6.68 -12.11 8.45
C GLU A 197 6.74 -12.19 6.92
N GLY A 198 5.80 -11.58 6.22
CA GLY A 198 5.78 -11.54 4.76
C GLY A 198 6.95 -10.74 4.19
N ILE A 199 7.22 -9.57 4.77
CA ILE A 199 8.34 -8.71 4.39
C ILE A 199 9.68 -9.39 4.70
N ALA A 200 9.81 -10.03 5.86
CA ALA A 200 11.05 -10.67 6.28
C ALA A 200 11.45 -11.90 5.45
N ARG A 201 10.58 -12.39 4.56
CA ARG A 201 10.87 -13.50 3.63
C ARG A 201 11.36 -13.05 2.27
N TYR A 202 11.28 -11.78 2.02
CA TYR A 202 11.81 -11.17 0.80
C TYR A 202 13.33 -10.99 0.91
#